data_5a2d2649de9b52b9b3ed3e3897ab0705
#
_entry.id   5a2d2649de9b52b9b3ed3e3897ab0705
#
_cell.length_a   1.000
_cell.length_b   1.000
_cell.length_c   1.000
_cell.angle_alpha   90.00
_cell.angle_beta   90.00
_cell.angle_gamma   90.00
#
_symmetry.space_group_name_H-M   'P 1'
#
loop_
_entity.id
_entity.type
_entity.pdbx_description
1 polymer ?
#
loop_
_entity_poly.entity_id
_entity_poly.type
_entity_poly.pdbx_seq_one_letter_code
_entity_poly.pdbx_strand_id
1 'polypeptide(L)'
;LVPHNDNSLLIINSGMAPLKPYFTGQEIPPKRRVTTCQKCIRTGDIENVGKTARHGTFFEMLGNFSFGDYFKDEAIHWSWEFLTQVVGLDPDRLYPSVYQDDDEAFEIWNKEIGIAPERIFRFGKEDNFWEHGAGPCGPCSEIYYDRGEKYGCGKPGCTVGCDCDRYMEVWNNVFSQFNNDGHGNYTDLIQKNIDTGMGLERLAVVVQDVDSIFDVDTLQALRNKVCEMAGVKYKEDEKQDVSIRVITDHIRSVTFMVSDGIMPSNEGRGYVLRRLLRRAARHGRLLGIKDKFLSKLCETVIEGSKDGYPELEEKKVFITKVISEEEDKFNKTI
;
A
#
# COMPACT_ATOMS: atom_id res chain seq x y z
N LEU A 1 -13.21 0.60 3.18
CA LEU A 1 -12.80 0.08 1.87
C LEU A 1 -13.85 0.33 0.75
N VAL A 2 -15.10 0.51 1.11
CA VAL A 2 -16.17 0.74 0.12
C VAL A 2 -16.27 2.24 -0.17
N PRO A 3 -16.11 2.66 -1.45
CA PRO A 3 -16.23 4.07 -1.81
C PRO A 3 -17.66 4.59 -1.64
N HIS A 4 -17.76 5.84 -1.19
CA HIS A 4 -19.03 6.55 -1.10
C HIS A 4 -19.14 7.56 -2.25
N ASN A 5 -20.22 7.51 -3.04
CA ASN A 5 -20.48 8.44 -4.13
C ASN A 5 -19.37 8.51 -5.20
N ASP A 6 -18.63 7.43 -5.39
CA ASP A 6 -17.61 7.34 -6.43
C ASP A 6 -17.80 6.04 -7.22
N ASN A 7 -18.29 6.16 -8.45
CA ASN A 7 -18.52 5.03 -9.33
C ASN A 7 -17.29 4.62 -10.14
N SER A 8 -16.17 5.36 -10.01
CA SER A 8 -14.95 5.08 -10.76
C SER A 8 -14.09 3.98 -10.11
N LEU A 9 -14.35 3.65 -8.84
CA LEU A 9 -13.63 2.66 -8.08
C LEU A 9 -14.55 1.61 -7.47
N LEU A 10 -14.15 0.35 -7.54
CA LEU A 10 -14.81 -0.73 -6.82
C LEU A 10 -14.45 -0.72 -5.34
N ILE A 11 -13.17 -0.57 -5.04
CA ILE A 11 -12.62 -0.61 -3.68
C ILE A 11 -11.62 0.52 -3.56
N ILE A 12 -11.55 1.16 -2.39
CA ILE A 12 -10.60 2.25 -2.15
C ILE A 12 -9.18 1.70 -2.25
N ASN A 13 -8.38 2.36 -3.07
CA ASN A 13 -7.01 1.94 -3.40
C ASN A 13 -5.94 2.99 -3.07
N SER A 14 -6.33 4.12 -2.49
CA SER A 14 -5.40 5.18 -2.10
C SER A 14 -6.01 6.08 -1.04
N GLY A 15 -5.16 6.84 -0.35
CA GLY A 15 -5.62 7.83 0.62
C GLY A 15 -6.37 9.00 -0.03
N MET A 16 -6.04 9.30 -1.28
CA MET A 16 -6.65 10.38 -2.05
C MET A 16 -8.09 10.06 -2.48
N ALA A 17 -8.40 8.79 -2.72
CA ALA A 17 -9.67 8.40 -3.33
C ALA A 17 -10.92 8.97 -2.61
N PRO A 18 -11.04 8.89 -1.28
CA PRO A 18 -12.18 9.46 -0.58
C PRO A 18 -12.23 11.00 -0.60
N LEU A 19 -11.12 11.65 -0.91
CA LEU A 19 -10.97 13.11 -0.85
C LEU A 19 -11.05 13.77 -2.22
N LYS A 20 -11.29 12.99 -3.27
CA LYS A 20 -11.31 13.44 -4.66
C LYS A 20 -12.11 14.70 -4.92
N PRO A 21 -13.34 14.90 -4.38
CA PRO A 21 -14.10 16.13 -4.60
C PRO A 21 -13.42 17.40 -4.13
N TYR A 22 -12.52 17.31 -3.14
CA TYR A 22 -11.79 18.47 -2.63
C TYR A 22 -10.67 18.90 -3.59
N PHE A 23 -10.13 17.96 -4.36
CA PHE A 23 -9.10 18.26 -5.37
C PHE A 23 -9.67 18.95 -6.59
N THR A 24 -10.91 18.63 -6.95
CA THR A 24 -11.59 19.20 -8.13
C THR A 24 -12.29 20.52 -7.84
N GLY A 25 -12.47 20.85 -6.56
CA GLY A 25 -13.24 22.02 -6.17
C GLY A 25 -14.75 21.79 -6.17
N GLN A 26 -15.23 20.57 -6.39
CA GLN A 26 -16.66 20.22 -6.33
C GLN A 26 -17.21 20.41 -4.92
N GLU A 27 -16.39 20.15 -3.91
CA GLU A 27 -16.75 20.35 -2.51
C GLU A 27 -15.65 21.15 -1.81
N ILE A 28 -16.06 21.91 -0.80
CA ILE A 28 -15.12 22.64 0.06
C ILE A 28 -14.68 21.70 1.17
N PRO A 29 -13.37 21.47 1.35
CA PRO A 29 -12.90 20.59 2.42
C PRO A 29 -13.19 21.17 3.78
N PRO A 30 -13.44 20.33 4.81
CA PRO A 30 -13.65 20.83 6.18
C PRO A 30 -12.41 21.53 6.74
N LYS A 31 -11.24 21.13 6.26
CA LYS A 31 -9.94 21.76 6.56
C LYS A 31 -9.09 21.78 5.31
N ARG A 32 -8.25 22.80 5.18
CA ARG A 32 -7.31 22.89 4.06
C ARG A 32 -6.09 21.97 4.22
N ARG A 33 -5.79 21.59 5.45
CA ARG A 33 -4.72 20.63 5.79
C ARG A 33 -5.33 19.44 6.50
N VAL A 34 -5.09 18.25 5.93
CA VAL A 34 -5.70 17.00 6.43
C VAL A 34 -4.64 15.91 6.49
N THR A 35 -4.70 15.08 7.52
CA THR A 35 -3.94 13.82 7.56
C THR A 35 -4.90 12.67 7.72
N THR A 36 -4.55 11.53 7.13
CA THR A 36 -5.39 10.34 7.13
C THR A 36 -4.58 9.07 7.34
N CYS A 37 -5.27 8.03 7.80
CA CYS A 37 -4.81 6.66 7.71
C CYS A 37 -5.94 5.89 7.02
N GLN A 38 -5.74 5.51 5.76
CA GLN A 38 -6.77 4.93 4.91
C GLN A 38 -6.50 3.46 4.62
N LYS A 39 -7.48 2.60 4.90
CA LYS A 39 -7.46 1.20 4.46
C LYS A 39 -7.55 1.15 2.93
N CYS A 40 -6.71 0.34 2.31
CA CYS A 40 -6.64 0.23 0.85
C CYS A 40 -6.54 -1.22 0.41
N ILE A 41 -7.11 -1.51 -0.75
CA ILE A 41 -6.94 -2.79 -1.45
C ILE A 41 -6.42 -2.52 -2.86
N ARG A 42 -5.34 -3.22 -3.23
CA ARG A 42 -4.81 -3.23 -4.60
C ARG A 42 -4.54 -4.67 -5.01
N THR A 43 -5.08 -5.07 -6.15
CA THR A 43 -4.93 -6.43 -6.69
C THR A 43 -4.14 -6.48 -8.00
N GLY A 44 -3.73 -5.33 -8.54
CA GLY A 44 -2.95 -5.26 -9.78
C GLY A 44 -1.65 -6.05 -9.73
N ASP A 45 -1.01 -6.13 -8.56
CA ASP A 45 0.25 -6.83 -8.34
C ASP A 45 0.08 -8.14 -7.56
N ILE A 46 -1.09 -8.76 -7.64
CA ILE A 46 -1.39 -9.96 -6.85
C ILE A 46 -0.38 -11.09 -7.08
N GLU A 47 0.15 -11.21 -8.29
CA GLU A 47 1.15 -12.25 -8.62
C GLU A 47 2.49 -12.02 -7.94
N ASN A 48 2.76 -10.79 -7.49
CA ASN A 48 3.99 -10.46 -6.77
C ASN A 48 3.86 -10.64 -5.25
N VAL A 49 2.65 -10.83 -4.76
CA VAL A 49 2.42 -11.05 -3.32
C VAL A 49 3.07 -12.36 -2.90
N GLY A 50 3.87 -12.30 -1.86
CA GLY A 50 4.63 -13.44 -1.37
C GLY A 50 5.99 -13.61 -2.03
N LYS A 51 6.26 -12.92 -3.14
CA LYS A 51 7.51 -13.03 -3.91
C LYS A 51 8.45 -11.85 -3.68
N THR A 52 7.89 -10.67 -3.40
CA THR A 52 8.67 -9.47 -3.07
C THR A 52 8.52 -9.12 -1.60
N ALA A 53 9.39 -8.26 -1.11
CA ALA A 53 9.34 -7.81 0.28
C ALA A 53 8.22 -6.80 0.56
N ARG A 54 7.66 -6.20 -0.49
CA ARG A 54 6.82 -4.99 -0.37
C ARG A 54 5.38 -5.12 -0.84
N HIS A 55 5.03 -6.14 -1.62
CA HIS A 55 3.68 -6.25 -2.19
C HIS A 55 2.71 -6.93 -1.24
N GLY A 56 1.58 -6.27 -1.02
CA GLY A 56 0.44 -6.79 -0.29
C GLY A 56 -0.84 -6.28 -0.93
N THR A 57 -1.94 -7.01 -0.79
CA THR A 57 -3.22 -6.59 -1.35
C THR A 57 -3.98 -5.65 -0.42
N PHE A 58 -3.91 -5.87 0.88
CA PHE A 58 -4.41 -4.91 1.87
C PHE A 58 -3.23 -4.15 2.48
N PHE A 59 -3.37 -2.84 2.59
CA PHE A 59 -2.39 -2.00 3.30
C PHE A 59 -3.07 -0.77 3.86
N GLU A 60 -2.42 -0.16 4.84
CA GLU A 60 -2.83 1.12 5.39
C GLU A 60 -1.96 2.21 4.78
N MET A 61 -2.60 3.23 4.20
CA MET A 61 -1.88 4.35 3.58
C MET A 61 -2.01 5.57 4.49
N LEU A 62 -0.87 6.02 5.00
CA LEU A 62 -0.78 7.29 5.71
C LEU A 62 -0.70 8.40 4.68
N GLY A 63 -1.46 9.46 4.87
CA GLY A 63 -1.51 10.57 3.93
C GLY A 63 -1.50 11.92 4.63
N ASN A 64 -0.95 12.91 3.95
CA ASN A 64 -1.13 14.31 4.29
C ASN A 64 -1.52 15.07 3.02
N PHE A 65 -2.46 15.98 3.18
CA PHE A 65 -3.10 16.66 2.06
C PHE A 65 -3.15 18.15 2.30
N SER A 66 -2.96 18.90 1.20
CA SER A 66 -3.14 20.36 1.19
C SER A 66 -4.08 20.73 0.05
N PHE A 67 -5.14 21.43 0.37
CA PHE A 67 -6.11 21.92 -0.60
C PHE A 67 -5.92 23.42 -0.79
N GLY A 68 -4.98 23.78 -1.68
CA GLY A 68 -4.65 25.17 -1.96
C GLY A 68 -3.93 25.90 -0.83
N ASP A 69 -3.27 25.20 0.08
CA ASP A 69 -2.50 25.76 1.17
C ASP A 69 -1.01 25.60 0.90
N TYR A 70 -0.31 24.66 1.56
CA TYR A 70 1.10 24.43 1.25
C TYR A 70 1.26 23.65 -0.06
N PHE A 71 2.47 23.69 -0.64
CA PHE A 71 2.76 23.01 -1.87
C PHE A 71 4.14 22.33 -1.84
N LYS A 72 4.88 22.27 -2.95
CA LYS A 72 6.11 21.46 -3.08
C LYS A 72 7.15 21.73 -2.00
N ASP A 73 7.38 23.00 -1.70
CA ASP A 73 8.44 23.39 -0.78
C ASP A 73 8.22 22.79 0.61
N GLU A 74 7.08 23.09 1.20
CA GLU A 74 6.75 22.60 2.53
C GLU A 74 6.59 21.05 2.53
N ALA A 75 5.94 20.49 1.52
CA ALA A 75 5.75 19.04 1.43
C ALA A 75 7.07 18.29 1.43
N ILE A 76 8.04 18.75 0.64
CA ILE A 76 9.37 18.13 0.56
C ILE A 76 10.12 18.31 1.88
N HIS A 77 10.15 19.53 2.42
CA HIS A 77 10.84 19.78 3.69
C HIS A 77 10.25 18.96 4.83
N TRP A 78 8.92 18.89 4.95
CA TRP A 78 8.27 18.13 6.02
C TRP A 78 8.42 16.63 5.86
N SER A 79 8.41 16.12 4.64
CA SER A 79 8.66 14.69 4.40
C SER A 79 10.06 14.32 4.85
N TRP A 80 11.04 15.12 4.49
CA TRP A 80 12.43 14.89 4.88
C TRP A 80 12.62 14.99 6.39
N GLU A 81 12.08 16.02 7.00
CA GLU A 81 12.11 16.22 8.45
C GLU A 81 11.48 15.04 9.18
N PHE A 82 10.31 14.60 8.73
CA PHE A 82 9.61 13.48 9.36
C PHE A 82 10.44 12.20 9.31
N LEU A 83 10.96 11.86 8.15
CA LEU A 83 11.73 10.62 8.00
C LEU A 83 13.07 10.65 8.74
N THR A 84 13.76 11.79 8.74
CA THR A 84 15.09 11.89 9.34
C THR A 84 15.08 12.28 10.81
N GLN A 85 14.23 13.23 11.21
CA GLN A 85 14.21 13.78 12.57
C GLN A 85 13.22 13.03 13.48
N VAL A 86 12.04 12.72 13.00
CA VAL A 86 10.99 12.07 13.80
C VAL A 86 11.16 10.55 13.78
N VAL A 87 11.22 9.96 12.59
CA VAL A 87 11.39 8.50 12.44
C VAL A 87 12.82 8.07 12.73
N GLY A 88 13.79 8.93 12.42
CA GLY A 88 15.21 8.68 12.72
C GLY A 88 15.92 7.84 11.67
N LEU A 89 15.47 7.85 10.42
CA LEU A 89 16.16 7.15 9.34
C LEU A 89 17.45 7.87 8.96
N ASP A 90 18.45 7.10 8.55
CA ASP A 90 19.74 7.62 8.10
C ASP A 90 19.57 8.41 6.80
N PRO A 91 19.87 9.73 6.80
CA PRO A 91 19.73 10.56 5.59
C PRO A 91 20.57 10.05 4.41
N ASP A 92 21.69 9.39 4.69
CA ASP A 92 22.57 8.87 3.62
C ASP A 92 21.99 7.65 2.91
N ARG A 93 20.93 7.07 3.46
CA ARG A 93 20.22 5.93 2.87
C ARG A 93 18.91 6.33 2.20
N LEU A 94 18.58 7.62 2.20
CA LEU A 94 17.35 8.15 1.57
C LEU A 94 17.69 8.81 0.23
N TYR A 95 16.94 8.43 -0.79
CA TYR A 95 17.14 8.89 -2.16
C TYR A 95 15.82 9.38 -2.74
N PRO A 96 15.70 10.69 -3.04
CA PRO A 96 14.49 11.19 -3.68
C PRO A 96 14.52 10.97 -5.18
N SER A 97 13.33 10.82 -5.77
CA SER A 97 13.12 10.92 -7.20
C SER A 97 12.24 12.12 -7.51
N VAL A 98 12.33 12.63 -8.71
CA VAL A 98 11.45 13.69 -9.22
C VAL A 98 11.05 13.37 -10.66
N TYR A 99 9.94 13.96 -11.09
CA TYR A 99 9.55 13.89 -12.49
C TYR A 99 10.61 14.61 -13.33
N GLN A 100 10.96 14.04 -14.49
CA GLN A 100 12.07 14.51 -15.34
C GLN A 100 12.00 16.00 -15.69
N ASP A 101 10.80 16.56 -15.82
CA ASP A 101 10.59 17.96 -16.18
C ASP A 101 10.30 18.85 -14.97
N ASP A 102 10.31 18.29 -13.76
CA ASP A 102 10.04 19.05 -12.53
C ASP A 102 11.34 19.60 -11.93
N ASP A 103 11.85 20.67 -12.52
CA ASP A 103 13.08 21.30 -12.05
C ASP A 103 12.90 21.98 -10.69
N GLU A 104 11.70 22.45 -10.37
CA GLU A 104 11.40 23.06 -9.08
C GLU A 104 11.60 22.06 -7.95
N ALA A 105 11.04 20.87 -8.05
CA ALA A 105 11.24 19.82 -7.06
C ALA A 105 12.70 19.40 -6.95
N PHE A 106 13.39 19.28 -8.08
CA PHE A 106 14.82 18.96 -8.10
C PHE A 106 15.63 20.00 -7.31
N GLU A 107 15.39 21.28 -7.56
CA GLU A 107 16.10 22.38 -6.90
C GLU A 107 15.83 22.40 -5.39
N ILE A 108 14.60 22.10 -4.97
CA ILE A 108 14.28 22.03 -3.54
C ILE A 108 15.10 20.91 -2.87
N TRP A 109 15.14 19.73 -3.46
CA TRP A 109 15.93 18.62 -2.94
C TRP A 109 17.43 18.93 -2.92
N ASN A 110 17.94 19.52 -3.99
CA ASN A 110 19.37 19.78 -4.16
C ASN A 110 19.84 20.98 -3.32
N LYS A 111 19.20 22.12 -3.48
CA LYS A 111 19.70 23.37 -2.89
C LYS A 111 19.18 23.64 -1.51
N GLU A 112 17.92 23.30 -1.21
CA GLU A 112 17.34 23.59 0.08
C GLU A 112 17.54 22.46 1.09
N ILE A 113 17.28 21.21 0.69
CA ILE A 113 17.53 20.06 1.55
C ILE A 113 19.03 19.73 1.59
N GLY A 114 19.74 19.95 0.49
CA GLY A 114 21.18 19.75 0.41
C GLY A 114 21.61 18.38 -0.05
N ILE A 115 20.77 17.70 -0.82
CA ILE A 115 21.11 16.38 -1.39
C ILE A 115 21.93 16.58 -2.66
N ALA A 116 23.03 15.83 -2.79
CA ALA A 116 23.87 15.89 -3.97
C ALA A 116 23.08 15.54 -5.23
N PRO A 117 23.34 16.22 -6.38
CA PRO A 117 22.56 16.01 -7.60
C PRO A 117 22.52 14.53 -8.06
N GLU A 118 23.63 13.81 -7.90
CA GLU A 118 23.75 12.42 -8.31
C GLU A 118 22.91 11.46 -7.46
N ARG A 119 22.38 11.94 -6.34
CA ARG A 119 21.49 11.17 -5.47
C ARG A 119 20.02 11.50 -5.69
N ILE A 120 19.71 12.40 -6.61
CA ILE A 120 18.33 12.78 -6.96
C ILE A 120 18.06 12.20 -8.34
N PHE A 121 17.08 11.31 -8.44
CA PHE A 121 16.80 10.56 -9.66
C PHE A 121 15.65 11.20 -10.43
N ARG A 122 15.83 11.37 -11.74
CA ARG A 122 14.80 11.90 -12.63
C ARG A 122 14.18 10.75 -13.39
N PHE A 123 12.88 10.58 -13.26
CA PHE A 123 12.12 9.53 -13.96
C PHE A 123 11.02 10.13 -14.82
N GLY A 124 10.58 9.35 -15.79
CA GLY A 124 9.54 9.75 -16.72
C GLY A 124 8.14 9.67 -16.13
N LYS A 125 7.17 9.84 -17.02
CA LYS A 125 5.76 9.88 -16.65
C LYS A 125 5.26 8.57 -16.06
N GLU A 126 5.86 7.46 -16.42
CA GLU A 126 5.47 6.11 -15.91
C GLU A 126 5.69 5.98 -14.42
N ASP A 127 6.74 6.61 -13.89
CA ASP A 127 7.15 6.44 -12.50
C ASP A 127 6.87 7.66 -11.63
N ASN A 128 7.01 8.86 -12.18
CA ASN A 128 6.95 10.10 -11.39
C ASN A 128 5.91 11.10 -11.88
N PHE A 129 4.81 10.61 -12.38
CA PHE A 129 3.66 11.45 -12.70
C PHE A 129 2.40 10.66 -12.34
N TRP A 130 1.56 11.24 -11.48
CA TRP A 130 0.34 10.56 -11.06
C TRP A 130 -0.86 11.10 -11.84
N GLU A 131 -1.57 10.19 -12.49
CA GLU A 131 -2.86 10.48 -13.13
C GLU A 131 -3.72 9.22 -13.11
N HIS A 132 -5.04 9.40 -13.04
CA HIS A 132 -6.00 8.32 -13.08
C HIS A 132 -7.18 8.77 -13.93
N GLY A 133 -7.13 8.46 -15.23
CA GLY A 133 -8.13 8.93 -16.17
C GLY A 133 -8.19 10.45 -16.21
N ALA A 134 -9.38 11.00 -16.46
CA ALA A 134 -9.61 12.45 -16.42
C ALA A 134 -9.64 12.95 -14.97
N GLY A 135 -9.15 14.14 -14.75
CA GLY A 135 -9.19 14.79 -13.44
C GLY A 135 -7.87 15.35 -12.98
N PRO A 136 -7.74 15.67 -11.69
CA PRO A 136 -6.52 16.23 -11.12
C PRO A 136 -5.35 15.28 -11.27
N CYS A 137 -4.19 15.83 -11.61
CA CYS A 137 -2.96 15.07 -11.80
C CYS A 137 -1.74 15.97 -11.61
N GLY A 138 -0.57 15.38 -11.59
CA GLY A 138 0.66 16.14 -11.49
C GLY A 138 1.90 15.29 -11.28
N PRO A 139 3.08 15.93 -11.31
CA PRO A 139 4.34 15.25 -11.08
C PRO A 139 4.45 14.78 -9.64
N CYS A 140 5.26 13.74 -9.45
CA CYS A 140 5.49 13.14 -8.14
C CYS A 140 6.94 13.26 -7.73
N SER A 141 7.17 13.23 -6.43
CA SER A 141 8.48 13.02 -5.83
C SER A 141 8.37 11.87 -4.82
N GLU A 142 9.07 10.79 -5.12
CA GLU A 142 9.09 9.60 -4.27
C GLU A 142 10.38 9.59 -3.45
N ILE A 143 10.31 9.02 -2.25
CA ILE A 143 11.47 8.87 -1.38
C ILE A 143 11.73 7.38 -1.21
N TYR A 144 12.93 6.95 -1.61
CA TYR A 144 13.39 5.56 -1.54
C TYR A 144 14.38 5.39 -0.38
N TYR A 145 14.29 4.24 0.28
CA TYR A 145 15.24 3.86 1.31
C TYR A 145 16.13 2.73 0.81
N ASP A 146 17.46 2.91 0.90
CA ASP A 146 18.43 1.88 0.57
C ASP A 146 18.54 0.89 1.72
N ARG A 147 18.00 -0.31 1.53
CA ARG A 147 18.00 -1.38 2.54
C ARG A 147 19.33 -2.14 2.62
N GLY A 148 20.24 -1.89 1.70
CA GLY A 148 21.55 -2.50 1.65
C GLY A 148 21.69 -3.59 0.59
N GLU A 149 22.91 -3.95 0.27
CA GLU A 149 23.23 -4.90 -0.80
C GLU A 149 22.61 -6.28 -0.61
N LYS A 150 22.40 -6.71 0.63
CA LYS A 150 21.83 -8.03 0.93
C LYS A 150 20.41 -8.21 0.36
N TYR A 151 19.71 -7.12 0.09
CA TYR A 151 18.37 -7.14 -0.50
C TYR A 151 18.37 -6.85 -1.99
N GLY A 152 19.54 -6.58 -2.56
CA GLY A 152 19.69 -6.25 -3.96
C GLY A 152 19.67 -7.47 -4.87
N CYS A 153 19.55 -7.19 -6.18
CA CYS A 153 19.56 -8.23 -7.21
C CYS A 153 20.97 -8.78 -7.53
N GLY A 154 22.02 -8.13 -6.99
CA GLY A 154 23.41 -8.52 -7.25
C GLY A 154 23.92 -8.19 -8.64
N LYS A 155 23.11 -7.55 -9.46
CA LYS A 155 23.50 -7.15 -10.83
C LYS A 155 24.25 -5.82 -10.83
N PRO A 156 25.23 -5.65 -11.73
CA PRO A 156 25.86 -4.34 -11.92
C PRO A 156 24.80 -3.29 -12.33
N GLY A 157 24.92 -2.08 -11.81
CA GLY A 157 23.98 -1.01 -12.12
C GLY A 157 22.69 -1.03 -11.30
N CYS A 158 22.58 -1.87 -10.29
CA CYS A 158 21.46 -1.82 -9.35
C CYS A 158 21.42 -0.46 -8.68
N THR A 159 20.33 0.24 -8.85
CA THR A 159 20.14 1.61 -8.34
C THR A 159 18.67 1.85 -8.05
N VAL A 160 18.34 3.05 -7.58
CA VAL A 160 16.93 3.48 -7.39
C VAL A 160 16.16 3.28 -8.70
N GLY A 161 14.98 2.66 -8.57
CA GLY A 161 14.16 2.28 -9.73
C GLY A 161 14.31 0.82 -10.14
N CYS A 162 15.30 0.09 -9.60
CA CYS A 162 15.39 -1.36 -9.82
C CYS A 162 14.22 -2.07 -9.14
N ASP A 163 13.71 -3.12 -9.78
CA ASP A 163 12.59 -3.90 -9.25
C ASP A 163 12.95 -4.82 -8.07
N CYS A 164 14.24 -4.89 -7.72
CA CYS A 164 14.67 -5.70 -6.57
C CYS A 164 14.22 -5.06 -5.25
N ASP A 165 14.46 -5.76 -4.14
CA ASP A 165 13.99 -5.34 -2.83
C ASP A 165 14.93 -4.37 -2.11
N ARG A 166 16.03 -3.94 -2.73
CA ARG A 166 17.03 -3.08 -2.10
C ARG A 166 16.50 -1.65 -1.85
N TYR A 167 16.08 -0.97 -2.91
CA TYR A 167 15.60 0.41 -2.82
C TYR A 167 14.08 0.39 -2.73
N MET A 168 13.58 0.56 -1.52
CA MET A 168 12.13 0.50 -1.26
C MET A 168 11.55 1.90 -1.21
N GLU A 169 10.56 2.18 -2.07
CA GLU A 169 9.81 3.42 -2.00
C GLU A 169 9.01 3.44 -0.70
N VAL A 170 9.25 4.45 0.14
CA VAL A 170 8.55 4.60 1.42
C VAL A 170 7.48 5.68 1.38
N TRP A 171 7.67 6.73 0.58
CA TRP A 171 6.73 7.86 0.56
C TRP A 171 6.64 8.44 -0.84
N ASN A 172 5.40 8.70 -1.28
CA ASN A 172 5.14 9.37 -2.54
C ASN A 172 4.43 10.70 -2.29
N ASN A 173 5.03 11.81 -2.76
CA ASN A 173 4.42 13.13 -2.74
C ASN A 173 3.92 13.45 -4.14
N VAL A 174 2.62 13.72 -4.27
CA VAL A 174 2.01 14.11 -5.55
C VAL A 174 1.71 15.59 -5.53
N PHE A 175 2.23 16.31 -6.53
CA PHE A 175 1.98 17.73 -6.71
C PHE A 175 0.83 17.91 -7.70
N SER A 176 -0.39 17.89 -7.16
CA SER A 176 -1.61 17.96 -7.96
C SER A 176 -1.83 19.38 -8.43
N GLN A 177 -1.37 19.67 -9.64
CA GLN A 177 -1.39 21.03 -10.20
C GLN A 177 -2.04 21.15 -11.57
N PHE A 178 -2.33 20.02 -12.22
CA PHE A 178 -2.95 19.99 -13.56
C PHE A 178 -4.28 19.28 -13.54
N ASN A 179 -5.10 19.60 -14.54
CA ASN A 179 -6.31 18.86 -14.85
C ASN A 179 -6.11 18.18 -16.22
N ASN A 180 -6.32 16.87 -16.25
CA ASN A 180 -6.32 16.06 -17.45
C ASN A 180 -7.76 15.94 -17.95
N ASP A 181 -8.03 16.34 -19.20
CA ASP A 181 -9.37 16.26 -19.77
C ASP A 181 -9.75 14.85 -20.27
N GLY A 182 -8.84 13.90 -20.17
CA GLY A 182 -9.05 12.53 -20.66
C GLY A 182 -8.70 12.36 -22.15
N HIS A 183 -8.29 13.43 -22.83
CA HIS A 183 -7.97 13.44 -24.27
C HIS A 183 -6.53 13.87 -24.54
N GLY A 184 -5.68 13.84 -23.52
CA GLY A 184 -4.28 14.21 -23.65
C GLY A 184 -3.99 15.69 -23.43
N ASN A 185 -4.97 16.48 -23.05
CA ASN A 185 -4.81 17.90 -22.77
C ASN A 185 -4.72 18.16 -21.27
N TYR A 186 -3.72 18.94 -20.88
CA TYR A 186 -3.47 19.29 -19.49
C TYR A 186 -3.58 20.81 -19.33
N THR A 187 -4.38 21.23 -18.36
CA THR A 187 -4.53 22.64 -18.00
C THR A 187 -4.23 22.81 -16.52
N ASP A 188 -3.87 24.01 -16.10
CA ASP A 188 -3.60 24.28 -14.69
C ASP A 188 -4.87 24.18 -13.87
N LEU A 189 -4.77 23.58 -12.67
CA LEU A 189 -5.85 23.63 -11.68
C LEU A 189 -5.96 25.06 -11.13
N ILE A 190 -7.18 25.44 -10.74
CA ILE A 190 -7.45 26.74 -10.11
C ILE A 190 -6.62 26.86 -8.81
N GLN A 191 -6.53 25.78 -8.06
CA GLN A 191 -5.68 25.70 -6.86
C GLN A 191 -4.72 24.52 -6.97
N LYS A 192 -3.54 24.66 -6.41
CA LYS A 192 -2.53 23.60 -6.34
C LYS A 192 -2.70 22.83 -5.05
N ASN A 193 -2.64 21.52 -5.15
CA ASN A 193 -2.90 20.63 -4.02
C ASN A 193 -1.73 19.68 -3.78
N ILE A 194 -1.59 19.24 -2.53
CA ILE A 194 -0.67 18.16 -2.17
C ILE A 194 -1.49 16.93 -1.82
N ASP A 195 -1.06 15.81 -2.38
CA ASP A 195 -1.51 14.47 -2.06
C ASP A 195 -0.28 13.65 -1.73
N THR A 196 -0.27 12.94 -0.60
CA THR A 196 0.82 12.03 -0.29
C THR A 196 0.31 10.67 0.12
N GLY A 197 1.17 9.67 -0.06
CA GLY A 197 0.88 8.32 0.38
C GLY A 197 2.13 7.61 0.86
N MET A 198 2.06 7.11 2.10
CA MET A 198 3.12 6.31 2.70
C MET A 198 2.51 5.01 3.22
N GLY A 199 2.94 3.87 2.68
CA GLY A 199 2.49 2.57 3.17
C GLY A 199 3.01 2.34 4.58
N LEU A 200 2.10 2.15 5.54
CA LEU A 200 2.48 1.90 6.92
C LEU A 200 3.33 0.65 7.05
N GLU A 201 2.97 -0.43 6.34
CA GLU A 201 3.70 -1.69 6.36
C GLU A 201 5.13 -1.55 5.82
N ARG A 202 5.31 -0.77 4.75
CA ARG A 202 6.64 -0.49 4.19
C ARG A 202 7.50 0.34 5.13
N LEU A 203 6.91 1.36 5.75
CA LEU A 203 7.60 2.15 6.76
C LEU A 203 8.04 1.26 7.93
N ALA A 204 7.16 0.36 8.36
CA ALA A 204 7.46 -0.58 9.44
C ALA A 204 8.63 -1.53 9.07
N VAL A 205 8.69 -2.02 7.83
CA VAL A 205 9.82 -2.83 7.35
C VAL A 205 11.15 -2.09 7.53
N VAL A 206 11.19 -0.84 7.13
CA VAL A 206 12.39 -0.01 7.19
C VAL A 206 12.76 0.30 8.64
N VAL A 207 11.79 0.70 9.45
CA VAL A 207 12.01 1.06 10.86
C VAL A 207 12.43 -0.14 11.69
N GLN A 208 11.79 -1.28 11.48
CA GLN A 208 12.08 -2.51 12.23
C GLN A 208 13.26 -3.29 11.65
N ASP A 209 13.76 -2.89 10.48
CA ASP A 209 14.87 -3.52 9.78
C ASP A 209 14.64 -5.03 9.60
N VAL A 210 13.51 -5.38 9.04
CA VAL A 210 13.11 -6.77 8.77
C VAL A 210 13.10 -7.05 7.26
N ASP A 211 13.03 -8.33 6.89
CA ASP A 211 13.18 -8.75 5.49
C ASP A 211 12.00 -8.33 4.61
N SER A 212 10.79 -8.39 5.14
CA SER A 212 9.58 -8.10 4.35
C SER A 212 8.44 -7.60 5.23
N ILE A 213 7.35 -7.17 4.58
CA ILE A 213 6.12 -6.78 5.29
C ILE A 213 5.55 -7.94 6.14
N PHE A 214 5.87 -9.19 5.80
CA PHE A 214 5.39 -10.36 6.55
C PHE A 214 6.16 -10.59 7.85
N ASP A 215 7.24 -9.86 8.06
CA ASP A 215 8.08 -9.94 9.26
C ASP A 215 7.84 -8.79 10.23
N VAL A 216 7.02 -7.77 9.84
CA VAL A 216 6.69 -6.69 10.75
C VAL A 216 5.80 -7.21 11.88
N ASP A 217 5.86 -6.54 13.02
CA ASP A 217 5.19 -6.97 14.26
C ASP A 217 3.69 -7.28 14.07
N THR A 218 2.98 -6.46 13.30
CA THR A 218 1.53 -6.62 13.10
C THR A 218 1.14 -7.81 12.21
N LEU A 219 2.05 -8.27 11.33
CA LEU A 219 1.79 -9.40 10.44
C LEU A 219 2.46 -10.69 10.92
N GLN A 220 3.47 -10.59 11.76
CA GLN A 220 4.26 -11.72 12.21
C GLN A 220 3.44 -12.77 12.96
N ALA A 221 2.55 -12.35 13.85
CA ALA A 221 1.69 -13.26 14.59
C ALA A 221 0.78 -14.06 13.66
N LEU A 222 0.23 -13.41 12.64
CA LEU A 222 -0.64 -14.05 11.64
C LEU A 222 0.16 -15.05 10.80
N ARG A 223 1.33 -14.65 10.32
CA ARG A 223 2.24 -15.53 9.58
C ARG A 223 2.60 -16.77 10.40
N ASN A 224 2.92 -16.58 11.67
CA ASN A 224 3.26 -17.68 12.58
C ASN A 224 2.08 -18.62 12.80
N LYS A 225 0.86 -18.09 12.84
CA LYS A 225 -0.35 -18.91 12.97
C LYS A 225 -0.56 -19.77 11.73
N VAL A 226 -0.30 -19.25 10.54
CA VAL A 226 -0.34 -20.05 9.31
C VAL A 226 0.64 -21.21 9.39
N CYS A 227 1.86 -20.95 9.82
CA CYS A 227 2.89 -21.99 9.97
C CYS A 227 2.48 -23.05 10.98
N GLU A 228 1.92 -22.65 12.11
CA GLU A 228 1.42 -23.57 13.14
C GLU A 228 0.34 -24.48 12.57
N MET A 229 -0.65 -23.92 11.88
CA MET A 229 -1.75 -24.69 11.29
C MET A 229 -1.29 -25.67 10.21
N ALA A 230 -0.28 -25.29 9.44
CA ALA A 230 0.25 -26.13 8.38
C ALA A 230 1.30 -27.14 8.88
N GLY A 231 1.81 -26.98 10.10
CA GLY A 231 2.86 -27.81 10.64
C GLY A 231 4.19 -27.61 9.92
N VAL A 232 4.47 -26.39 9.44
CA VAL A 232 5.69 -26.05 8.70
C VAL A 232 6.44 -24.91 9.41
N LYS A 233 7.72 -24.77 9.08
CA LYS A 233 8.56 -23.68 9.58
C LYS A 233 8.82 -22.68 8.48
N TYR A 234 8.74 -21.40 8.82
CA TYR A 234 9.05 -20.32 7.92
C TYR A 234 10.54 -20.27 7.62
N LYS A 235 10.91 -19.99 6.36
CA LYS A 235 12.29 -19.91 5.84
C LYS A 235 13.02 -21.24 5.71
N GLU A 236 12.30 -22.34 5.62
CA GLU A 236 12.91 -23.65 5.32
C GLU A 236 12.71 -24.06 3.84
N ASP A 237 11.62 -23.63 3.21
CA ASP A 237 11.28 -23.99 1.83
C ASP A 237 10.67 -22.78 1.13
N GLU A 238 11.31 -22.28 0.08
CA GLU A 238 10.86 -21.05 -0.61
C GLU A 238 9.45 -21.16 -1.18
N LYS A 239 9.07 -22.30 -1.74
CA LYS A 239 7.71 -22.50 -2.27
C LYS A 239 6.67 -22.46 -1.16
N GLN A 240 6.97 -23.07 -0.02
CA GLN A 240 6.10 -23.03 1.15
C GLN A 240 6.02 -21.61 1.71
N ASP A 241 7.14 -20.89 1.72
CA ASP A 241 7.17 -19.50 2.21
C ASP A 241 6.27 -18.60 1.37
N VAL A 242 6.26 -18.76 0.05
CA VAL A 242 5.35 -18.01 -0.83
C VAL A 242 3.90 -18.29 -0.43
N SER A 243 3.53 -19.55 -0.24
CA SER A 243 2.17 -19.91 0.18
C SER A 243 1.81 -19.35 1.56
N ILE A 244 2.75 -19.39 2.50
CA ILE A 244 2.55 -18.81 3.84
C ILE A 244 2.26 -17.31 3.74
N ARG A 245 3.04 -16.60 2.92
CA ARG A 245 2.88 -15.14 2.73
C ARG A 245 1.57 -14.81 2.02
N VAL A 246 1.22 -15.56 0.98
CA VAL A 246 -0.04 -15.36 0.25
C VAL A 246 -1.24 -15.52 1.18
N ILE A 247 -1.26 -16.58 1.98
CA ILE A 247 -2.34 -16.83 2.94
C ILE A 247 -2.41 -15.67 3.95
N THR A 248 -1.27 -15.28 4.50
CA THR A 248 -1.18 -14.18 5.47
C THR A 248 -1.76 -12.90 4.91
N ASP A 249 -1.34 -12.52 3.71
CA ASP A 249 -1.86 -11.32 3.04
C ASP A 249 -3.34 -11.40 2.77
N HIS A 250 -3.78 -12.50 2.15
CA HIS A 250 -5.15 -12.60 1.65
C HIS A 250 -6.18 -12.72 2.76
N ILE A 251 -5.87 -13.43 3.84
CA ILE A 251 -6.82 -13.52 4.97
C ILE A 251 -6.96 -12.17 5.68
N ARG A 252 -5.89 -11.38 5.76
CA ARG A 252 -5.97 -10.03 6.29
C ARG A 252 -6.89 -9.18 5.43
N SER A 253 -6.70 -9.20 4.11
CA SER A 253 -7.54 -8.48 3.15
C SER A 253 -9.01 -8.89 3.24
N VAL A 254 -9.29 -10.18 3.22
CA VAL A 254 -10.65 -10.71 3.26
C VAL A 254 -11.35 -10.32 4.56
N THR A 255 -10.66 -10.40 5.69
CA THR A 255 -11.22 -10.04 7.00
C THR A 255 -11.69 -8.58 7.01
N PHE A 256 -10.84 -7.66 6.54
CA PHE A 256 -11.21 -6.24 6.47
C PHE A 256 -12.30 -5.97 5.45
N MET A 257 -12.29 -6.68 4.32
CA MET A 257 -13.34 -6.51 3.29
C MET A 257 -14.71 -6.92 3.83
N VAL A 258 -14.80 -8.07 4.47
CA VAL A 258 -16.08 -8.53 5.08
C VAL A 258 -16.53 -7.57 6.18
N SER A 259 -15.60 -7.12 7.02
CA SER A 259 -15.91 -6.13 8.07
C SER A 259 -16.51 -4.85 7.49
N ASP A 260 -16.06 -4.43 6.31
CA ASP A 260 -16.56 -3.21 5.65
C ASP A 260 -17.81 -3.46 4.80
N GLY A 261 -18.41 -4.64 4.87
CA GLY A 261 -19.71 -4.92 4.26
C GLY A 261 -19.65 -5.60 2.90
N ILE A 262 -18.48 -6.06 2.46
CA ILE A 262 -18.36 -6.76 1.17
C ILE A 262 -18.70 -8.23 1.37
N MET A 263 -19.53 -8.78 0.48
CA MET A 263 -19.93 -10.18 0.51
C MET A 263 -19.41 -10.90 -0.75
N PRO A 264 -18.99 -12.17 -0.64
CA PRO A 264 -18.55 -12.92 -1.81
C PRO A 264 -19.62 -12.99 -2.90
N SER A 265 -19.23 -12.74 -4.14
CA SER A 265 -20.14 -12.81 -5.29
C SER A 265 -19.36 -13.06 -6.58
N ASN A 266 -20.10 -13.20 -7.69
CA ASN A 266 -19.50 -13.50 -8.99
C ASN A 266 -19.02 -12.24 -9.74
N GLU A 267 -19.30 -11.06 -9.22
CA GLU A 267 -18.94 -9.80 -9.89
C GLU A 267 -18.64 -8.70 -8.88
N GLY A 268 -17.99 -7.64 -9.36
CA GLY A 268 -17.71 -6.45 -8.56
C GLY A 268 -16.79 -6.72 -7.37
N ARG A 269 -17.06 -6.03 -6.27
CA ARG A 269 -16.27 -6.13 -5.03
C ARG A 269 -16.27 -7.54 -4.47
N GLY A 270 -17.41 -8.20 -4.52
CA GLY A 270 -17.57 -9.56 -4.00
C GLY A 270 -16.74 -10.58 -4.78
N TYR A 271 -16.52 -10.36 -6.07
CA TYR A 271 -15.65 -11.19 -6.87
C TYR A 271 -14.20 -11.05 -6.43
N VAL A 272 -13.75 -9.84 -6.15
CA VAL A 272 -12.38 -9.60 -5.64
C VAL A 272 -12.19 -10.32 -4.32
N LEU A 273 -13.15 -10.21 -3.41
CA LEU A 273 -13.10 -10.91 -2.12
C LEU A 273 -13.05 -12.43 -2.32
N ARG A 274 -13.92 -12.95 -3.17
CA ARG A 274 -13.99 -14.40 -3.47
C ARG A 274 -12.66 -14.90 -4.03
N ARG A 275 -12.07 -14.16 -4.96
CA ARG A 275 -10.78 -14.51 -5.55
C ARG A 275 -9.67 -14.60 -4.51
N LEU A 276 -9.58 -13.61 -3.62
CA LEU A 276 -8.57 -13.58 -2.56
C LEU A 276 -8.77 -14.73 -1.57
N LEU A 277 -10.00 -14.97 -1.15
CA LEU A 277 -10.31 -16.04 -0.22
C LEU A 277 -9.97 -17.41 -0.81
N ARG A 278 -10.35 -17.65 -2.05
CA ARG A 278 -10.09 -18.92 -2.74
C ARG A 278 -8.61 -19.15 -3.02
N ARG A 279 -7.86 -18.08 -3.32
CA ARG A 279 -6.40 -18.17 -3.44
C ARG A 279 -5.78 -18.58 -2.11
N ALA A 280 -6.21 -18.00 -1.00
CA ALA A 280 -5.73 -18.38 0.33
C ALA A 280 -6.05 -19.85 0.63
N ALA A 281 -7.26 -20.29 0.35
CA ALA A 281 -7.66 -21.69 0.55
C ALA A 281 -6.81 -22.65 -0.29
N ARG A 282 -6.58 -22.29 -1.54
CA ARG A 282 -5.74 -23.09 -2.45
C ARG A 282 -4.30 -23.22 -1.93
N HIS A 283 -3.71 -22.12 -1.49
CA HIS A 283 -2.36 -22.13 -0.93
C HIS A 283 -2.30 -22.93 0.38
N GLY A 284 -3.39 -22.95 1.14
CA GLY A 284 -3.51 -23.82 2.30
C GLY A 284 -3.39 -25.30 1.92
N ARG A 285 -4.02 -25.70 0.84
CA ARG A 285 -3.91 -27.06 0.33
C ARG A 285 -2.50 -27.39 -0.14
N LEU A 286 -1.83 -26.44 -0.79
CA LEU A 286 -0.44 -26.60 -1.19
C LEU A 286 0.49 -26.81 0.00
N LEU A 287 0.14 -26.25 1.17
CA LEU A 287 0.87 -26.47 2.42
C LEU A 287 0.47 -27.75 3.16
N GLY A 288 -0.55 -28.46 2.67
CA GLY A 288 -1.02 -29.68 3.30
C GLY A 288 -2.11 -29.48 4.33
N ILE A 289 -2.71 -28.32 4.43
CA ILE A 289 -3.86 -28.09 5.31
C ILE A 289 -5.10 -28.70 4.66
N LYS A 290 -5.69 -29.71 5.30
CA LYS A 290 -6.79 -30.47 4.73
C LYS A 290 -8.17 -29.95 5.12
N ASP A 291 -8.29 -29.42 6.32
CA ASP A 291 -9.57 -28.95 6.86
C ASP A 291 -9.72 -27.43 6.67
N LYS A 292 -10.92 -26.92 6.94
CA LYS A 292 -11.16 -25.48 6.96
C LYS A 292 -10.29 -24.83 8.01
N PHE A 293 -9.70 -23.70 7.65
CA PHE A 293 -8.75 -23.00 8.54
C PHE A 293 -8.86 -21.48 8.48
N LEU A 294 -9.48 -20.92 7.44
CA LEU A 294 -9.49 -19.48 7.22
C LEU A 294 -10.23 -18.70 8.30
N SER A 295 -11.33 -19.24 8.82
CA SER A 295 -12.07 -18.58 9.91
C SER A 295 -11.24 -18.45 11.19
N LYS A 296 -10.40 -19.43 11.49
CA LYS A 296 -9.47 -19.37 12.63
C LYS A 296 -8.38 -18.35 12.43
N LEU A 297 -7.85 -18.24 11.21
CA LEU A 297 -6.88 -17.21 10.87
C LEU A 297 -7.51 -15.81 10.96
N CYS A 298 -8.76 -15.67 10.54
CA CYS A 298 -9.51 -14.44 10.68
C CYS A 298 -9.55 -13.97 12.13
N GLU A 299 -9.74 -14.87 13.08
CA GLU A 299 -9.70 -14.54 14.51
C GLU A 299 -8.37 -13.91 14.91
N THR A 300 -7.26 -14.41 14.35
CA THR A 300 -5.92 -13.84 14.59
C THR A 300 -5.80 -12.44 14.02
N VAL A 301 -6.35 -12.20 12.83
CA VAL A 301 -6.38 -10.86 12.23
C VAL A 301 -7.14 -9.88 13.13
N ILE A 302 -8.31 -10.30 13.60
CA ILE A 302 -9.16 -9.47 14.46
C ILE A 302 -8.42 -9.14 15.76
N GLU A 303 -7.82 -10.14 16.41
CA GLU A 303 -7.09 -9.95 17.65
C GLU A 303 -5.94 -8.95 17.50
N GLY A 304 -5.23 -9.02 16.38
CA GLY A 304 -4.09 -8.13 16.11
C GLY A 304 -4.46 -6.72 15.68
N SER A 305 -5.71 -6.49 15.26
CA SER A 305 -6.13 -5.21 14.65
C SER A 305 -7.29 -4.53 15.38
N LYS A 306 -7.92 -5.17 16.35
CA LYS A 306 -9.12 -4.65 17.02
C LYS A 306 -8.91 -3.33 17.77
N ASP A 307 -7.69 -3.04 18.22
CA ASP A 307 -7.40 -1.80 18.94
C ASP A 307 -7.53 -0.58 18.04
N GLY A 308 -7.06 -0.70 16.80
CA GLY A 308 -7.21 0.35 15.79
C GLY A 308 -8.54 0.31 15.06
N TYR A 309 -9.16 -0.86 15.00
CA TYR A 309 -10.42 -1.11 14.28
C TYR A 309 -11.37 -1.94 15.15
N PRO A 310 -11.98 -1.32 16.17
CA PRO A 310 -12.84 -2.05 17.12
C PRO A 310 -14.05 -2.71 16.49
N GLU A 311 -14.50 -2.25 15.32
CA GLU A 311 -15.59 -2.89 14.57
C GLU A 311 -15.29 -4.34 14.18
N LEU A 312 -14.02 -4.71 14.08
CA LEU A 312 -13.64 -6.11 13.82
C LEU A 312 -14.10 -7.03 14.93
N GLU A 313 -13.90 -6.64 16.17
CA GLU A 313 -14.34 -7.42 17.33
C GLU A 313 -15.87 -7.46 17.42
N GLU A 314 -16.52 -6.32 17.18
CA GLU A 314 -17.98 -6.22 17.19
C GLU A 314 -18.63 -7.14 16.17
N LYS A 315 -18.03 -7.29 15.00
CA LYS A 315 -18.54 -8.09 13.87
C LYS A 315 -17.91 -9.46 13.77
N LYS A 316 -17.13 -9.88 14.74
CA LYS A 316 -16.34 -11.12 14.68
C LYS A 316 -17.17 -12.34 14.29
N VAL A 317 -18.33 -12.55 14.91
CA VAL A 317 -19.19 -13.69 14.60
C VAL A 317 -19.65 -13.67 13.14
N PHE A 318 -20.06 -12.51 12.66
CA PHE A 318 -20.47 -12.33 11.27
C PHE A 318 -19.33 -12.58 10.29
N ILE A 319 -18.16 -11.98 10.54
CA ILE A 319 -17.00 -12.09 9.67
C ILE A 319 -16.55 -13.55 9.54
N THR A 320 -16.39 -14.23 10.66
CA THR A 320 -15.95 -15.64 10.68
C THR A 320 -16.95 -16.56 10.00
N LYS A 321 -18.25 -16.28 10.14
CA LYS A 321 -19.31 -17.05 9.48
C LYS A 321 -19.23 -16.91 7.95
N VAL A 322 -19.12 -15.68 7.45
CA VAL A 322 -19.03 -15.42 6.01
C VAL A 322 -17.82 -16.14 5.41
N ILE A 323 -16.67 -16.02 6.06
CA ILE A 323 -15.43 -16.65 5.59
C ILE A 323 -15.56 -18.17 5.61
N SER A 324 -16.08 -18.74 6.68
CA SER A 324 -16.28 -20.19 6.81
C SER A 324 -17.21 -20.74 5.73
N GLU A 325 -18.33 -20.06 5.47
CA GLU A 325 -19.28 -20.48 4.46
C GLU A 325 -18.70 -20.46 3.06
N GLU A 326 -17.91 -19.42 2.73
CA GLU A 326 -17.29 -19.32 1.41
C GLU A 326 -16.16 -20.35 1.23
N GLU A 327 -15.42 -20.63 2.29
CA GLU A 327 -14.41 -21.71 2.27
C GLU A 327 -15.07 -23.08 2.03
N ASP A 328 -16.22 -23.34 2.65
CA ASP A 328 -17.00 -24.55 2.40
C ASP A 328 -17.40 -24.68 0.93
N LYS A 329 -17.91 -23.60 0.34
CA LYS A 329 -18.29 -23.60 -1.07
C LYS A 329 -17.10 -23.91 -1.97
N PHE A 330 -15.95 -23.34 -1.69
CA PHE A 330 -14.73 -23.61 -2.46
C PHE A 330 -14.30 -25.06 -2.32
N ASN A 331 -14.33 -25.60 -1.10
CA ASN A 331 -13.93 -26.98 -0.83
C ASN A 331 -14.80 -28.00 -1.56
N LYS A 332 -16.05 -27.67 -1.85
CA LYS A 332 -16.97 -28.53 -2.62
C LYS A 332 -16.66 -28.53 -4.12
N THR A 333 -15.94 -27.52 -4.62
CA THR A 333 -15.61 -27.42 -6.05
C THR A 333 -14.34 -28.17 -6.44
N ILE A 334 -13.64 -28.71 -5.47
CA ILE A 334 -12.36 -29.42 -5.68
C ILE A 334 -12.55 -30.93 -5.62
#